data_88b4089ae4f4d6ced200ccaad9f1e4fe
#
_entry.id   88b4089ae4f4d6ced200ccaad9f1e4fe
#
_cell.length_a   1.000
_cell.length_b   1.000
_cell.length_c   1.000
_cell.angle_alpha   90.00
_cell.angle_beta   90.00
_cell.angle_gamma   90.00
#
_symmetry.space_group_name_H-M   'P 1'
#
loop_
_entity.id
_entity.type
_entity.pdbx_description
1 polymer ?
#
loop_
_entity_poly.entity_id
_entity_poly.type
_entity_poly.pdbx_seq_one_letter_code
_entity_poly.pdbx_strand_id
1 'polypeptide(L)'
;LIAQDNQATILKKELEAKTIAKDPKDTANKTWKKGGFFSLNLSQSSLSNWAAGGEDYAFSVNTAFSGFAFYKKGKHQWDNTININLGYINNTSLGARKNDDRFDIVSKYGHEINAKLNFSTLFNIRSQFFDGYNFPTATTQVLNSSFMAPGYILLGSGLDYKPVKNLSIFFSPLTARWVIVNNDSLSKVGAYGVTPGSKSLFQLGAFASINYKANINKNVSYIGKLDLYSDYLMNPQNVAINMNNLFAVKISNVLSVTYSLDLIYDDNIRLFGPTKDAPRMQTKSIIGAGLLVKL
;
A
#
# COMPACT_ATOMS: atom_id res chain seq x y z
N LEU A 1 14.92 0.80 -9.61
CA LEU A 1 14.58 2.12 -10.13
C LEU A 1 13.37 2.10 -11.07
N ILE A 2 13.22 1.09 -11.93
CA ILE A 2 12.10 0.94 -12.89
C ILE A 2 10.76 0.55 -12.21
N ALA A 3 10.79 -0.08 -11.00
CA ALA A 3 9.57 -0.49 -10.27
C ALA A 3 8.71 0.69 -9.79
N GLN A 4 9.31 1.85 -9.58
CA GLN A 4 8.63 3.01 -9.02
C GLN A 4 7.82 3.79 -10.06
N ASP A 5 8.29 3.84 -11.31
CA ASP A 5 7.57 4.49 -12.40
C ASP A 5 6.26 3.79 -12.76
N ASN A 6 6.26 2.47 -12.64
CA ASN A 6 5.05 1.70 -12.82
C ASN A 6 3.99 2.02 -11.75
N GLN A 7 4.38 2.19 -10.47
CA GLN A 7 3.42 2.56 -9.41
C GLN A 7 2.73 3.90 -9.69
N ALA A 8 3.46 4.92 -10.17
CA ALA A 8 2.88 6.22 -10.52
C ALA A 8 1.86 6.13 -11.66
N THR A 9 2.23 5.40 -12.72
CA THR A 9 1.35 5.21 -13.89
C THR A 9 0.14 4.36 -13.53
N ILE A 10 0.29 3.42 -12.64
CA ILE A 10 -0.75 2.52 -12.16
C ILE A 10 -1.74 3.25 -11.28
N LEU A 11 -1.25 3.93 -10.26
CA LEU A 11 -2.07 4.78 -9.41
C LEU A 11 -2.80 5.83 -10.25
N LYS A 12 -2.16 6.37 -11.30
CA LYS A 12 -2.81 7.26 -12.25
C LYS A 12 -3.93 6.56 -13.01
N LYS A 13 -3.72 5.33 -13.51
CA LYS A 13 -4.76 4.52 -14.18
C LYS A 13 -5.86 4.07 -13.22
N GLU A 14 -5.51 3.63 -12.00
CA GLU A 14 -6.49 3.24 -10.97
C GLU A 14 -7.37 4.42 -10.55
N LEU A 15 -6.81 5.61 -10.46
CA LEU A 15 -7.56 6.81 -10.09
C LEU A 15 -8.36 7.38 -11.27
N GLU A 16 -7.86 7.28 -12.50
CA GLU A 16 -8.63 7.58 -13.71
C GLU A 16 -9.78 6.60 -13.90
N ALA A 17 -9.60 5.35 -13.47
CA ALA A 17 -10.62 4.34 -13.52
C ALA A 17 -11.68 4.47 -12.43
N LYS A 18 -11.37 5.07 -11.27
CA LYS A 18 -12.36 5.40 -10.22
C LYS A 18 -13.39 6.45 -10.65
N THR A 19 -13.08 7.24 -11.67
CA THR A 19 -14.06 8.03 -12.40
C THR A 19 -14.36 7.31 -13.71
N ILE A 20 -15.45 6.58 -13.80
CA ILE A 20 -16.03 6.19 -15.09
C ILE A 20 -16.56 7.48 -15.72
N ALA A 21 -15.67 8.34 -16.21
CA ALA A 21 -16.05 9.37 -17.12
C ALA A 21 -16.34 8.67 -18.44
N LYS A 22 -17.58 8.71 -18.91
CA LYS A 22 -17.91 8.30 -20.29
C LYS A 22 -17.00 9.09 -21.21
N ASP A 23 -16.14 8.37 -21.96
CA ASP A 23 -15.58 8.95 -23.18
C ASP A 23 -16.79 9.32 -24.06
N PRO A 24 -16.92 10.57 -24.54
CA PRO A 24 -18.00 10.95 -25.43
C PRO A 24 -18.12 10.08 -26.71
N LYS A 25 -17.06 9.34 -27.04
CA LYS A 25 -16.98 8.42 -28.17
C LYS A 25 -17.32 6.95 -27.79
N ASP A 26 -17.44 6.62 -26.49
CA ASP A 26 -17.80 5.27 -26.04
C ASP A 26 -19.31 5.14 -25.93
N THR A 27 -19.96 4.71 -27.00
CA THR A 27 -21.41 4.43 -27.07
C THR A 27 -21.79 3.13 -26.38
N ALA A 28 -20.83 2.31 -25.91
CA ALA A 28 -21.11 1.07 -25.21
C ALA A 28 -21.45 1.34 -23.73
N ASN A 29 -22.59 0.88 -23.26
CA ASN A 29 -22.99 0.85 -21.84
C ASN A 29 -22.16 -0.21 -21.07
N LYS A 30 -20.84 -0.02 -20.99
CA LYS A 30 -19.99 -0.93 -20.22
C LYS A 30 -20.25 -0.71 -18.74
N THR A 31 -20.88 -1.69 -18.11
CA THR A 31 -21.12 -1.73 -16.66
C THR A 31 -19.83 -2.02 -15.88
N TRP A 32 -18.85 -2.65 -16.50
CA TRP A 32 -17.55 -2.99 -15.93
C TRP A 32 -16.41 -2.32 -16.66
N LYS A 33 -15.48 -1.77 -15.89
CA LYS A 33 -14.16 -1.33 -16.34
C LYS A 33 -13.11 -2.16 -15.61
N LYS A 34 -12.30 -2.91 -16.36
CA LYS A 34 -11.25 -3.79 -15.83
C LYS A 34 -9.92 -3.41 -16.44
N GLY A 35 -8.86 -3.62 -15.71
CA GLY A 35 -7.50 -3.40 -16.18
C GLY A 35 -6.50 -3.84 -15.14
N GLY A 36 -5.24 -3.73 -15.49
CA GLY A 36 -4.15 -4.05 -14.59
C GLY A 36 -2.83 -3.90 -15.31
N PHE A 37 -1.77 -4.13 -14.61
CA PHE A 37 -0.43 -4.13 -15.16
C PHE A 37 0.47 -5.05 -14.33
N PHE A 38 1.55 -5.41 -14.94
CA PHE A 38 2.64 -6.16 -14.34
C PHE A 38 3.94 -5.44 -14.62
N SER A 39 4.83 -5.38 -13.63
CA SER A 39 6.18 -4.87 -13.81
C SER A 39 7.21 -5.85 -13.25
N LEU A 40 8.32 -5.93 -13.93
CA LEU A 40 9.51 -6.65 -13.52
C LEU A 40 10.71 -5.71 -13.61
N ASN A 41 11.42 -5.58 -12.51
CA ASN A 41 12.61 -4.73 -12.42
C ASN A 41 13.80 -5.58 -11.97
N LEU A 42 14.88 -5.45 -12.69
CA LEU A 42 16.15 -6.08 -12.39
C LEU A 42 17.19 -4.97 -12.18
N SER A 43 17.97 -5.06 -11.12
CA SER A 43 19.12 -4.19 -10.94
C SER A 43 20.31 -5.00 -10.48
N GLN A 44 21.50 -4.63 -10.98
CA GLN A 44 22.77 -5.23 -10.61
C GLN A 44 23.80 -4.13 -10.36
N SER A 45 24.57 -4.28 -9.31
CA SER A 45 25.80 -3.52 -9.09
C SER A 45 26.95 -4.48 -8.83
N SER A 46 28.13 -4.12 -9.32
CA SER A 46 29.37 -4.85 -9.06
C SER A 46 30.49 -3.83 -8.87
N LEU A 47 31.21 -3.96 -7.78
CA LEU A 47 32.34 -3.12 -7.42
C LEU A 47 33.59 -3.98 -7.31
N SER A 48 34.71 -3.51 -7.82
CA SER A 48 36.01 -4.14 -7.66
C SER A 48 37.02 -3.07 -7.33
N ASN A 49 37.74 -3.24 -6.23
CA ASN A 49 38.76 -2.29 -5.77
C ASN A 49 38.25 -0.86 -5.64
N TRP A 50 36.95 -0.69 -5.24
CA TRP A 50 36.32 0.59 -5.11
C TRP A 50 36.55 1.19 -3.71
N ALA A 51 37.47 2.16 -3.61
CA ALA A 51 37.93 2.73 -2.34
C ALA A 51 36.85 3.44 -1.50
N ALA A 52 35.75 3.90 -2.11
CA ALA A 52 34.66 4.58 -1.42
C ALA A 52 33.73 3.63 -0.63
N GLY A 53 33.97 2.30 -0.69
CA GLY A 53 33.13 1.29 -0.02
C GLY A 53 31.87 0.97 -0.80
N GLY A 54 31.11 -0.02 -0.30
CA GLY A 54 29.86 -0.52 -0.90
C GLY A 54 29.90 -2.05 -0.94
N GLU A 55 28.84 -2.65 -1.51
CA GLU A 55 28.76 -4.09 -1.72
C GLU A 55 29.54 -4.49 -2.97
N ASP A 56 30.45 -5.48 -2.88
CA ASP A 56 31.18 -5.99 -4.02
C ASP A 56 30.24 -6.48 -5.13
N TYR A 57 29.13 -7.07 -4.73
CA TYR A 57 28.07 -7.50 -5.63
C TYR A 57 26.71 -7.27 -4.98
N ALA A 58 25.75 -6.75 -5.74
CA ALA A 58 24.36 -6.74 -5.38
C ALA A 58 23.48 -6.95 -6.62
N PHE A 59 22.51 -7.84 -6.49
CA PHE A 59 21.49 -8.10 -7.52
C PHE A 59 20.13 -8.06 -6.89
N SER A 60 19.17 -7.35 -7.51
CA SER A 60 17.79 -7.35 -7.05
C SER A 60 16.80 -7.59 -8.16
N VAL A 61 15.73 -8.31 -7.80
CA VAL A 61 14.57 -8.57 -8.64
C VAL A 61 13.35 -8.05 -7.89
N ASN A 62 12.60 -7.13 -8.50
CA ASN A 62 11.36 -6.63 -7.93
C ASN A 62 10.23 -6.75 -8.95
N THR A 63 9.10 -7.29 -8.52
CA THR A 63 7.89 -7.43 -9.33
C THR A 63 6.75 -6.71 -8.66
N ALA A 64 5.88 -6.09 -9.47
CA ALA A 64 4.62 -5.56 -9.00
C ALA A 64 3.50 -5.95 -9.96
N PHE A 65 2.39 -6.37 -9.38
CA PHE A 65 1.14 -6.60 -10.09
C PHE A 65 0.06 -5.74 -9.45
N SER A 66 -0.70 -5.02 -10.29
CA SER A 66 -1.88 -4.30 -9.86
C SER A 66 -3.03 -4.59 -10.82
N GLY A 67 -4.18 -4.92 -10.26
CA GLY A 67 -5.40 -5.19 -11.00
C GLY A 67 -6.58 -4.45 -10.42
N PHE A 68 -7.54 -4.11 -11.27
CA PHE A 68 -8.79 -3.51 -10.85
C PHE A 68 -9.98 -4.01 -11.67
N ALA A 69 -11.14 -4.01 -11.00
CA ALA A 69 -12.43 -4.26 -11.64
C ALA A 69 -13.47 -3.33 -11.00
N PHE A 70 -13.92 -2.33 -11.76
CA PHE A 70 -14.90 -1.33 -11.32
C PHE A 70 -16.22 -1.55 -12.05
N TYR A 71 -17.28 -1.63 -11.27
CA TYR A 71 -18.65 -1.75 -11.73
C TYR A 71 -19.41 -0.47 -11.45
N LYS A 72 -20.21 -0.02 -12.42
CA LYS A 72 -21.19 1.06 -12.20
C LYS A 72 -22.44 0.78 -13.01
N LYS A 73 -23.60 0.71 -12.32
CA LYS A 73 -24.93 0.63 -12.94
C LYS A 73 -25.95 1.36 -12.08
N GLY A 74 -26.57 2.40 -12.65
CA GLY A 74 -27.48 3.26 -11.90
C GLY A 74 -26.81 3.86 -10.68
N LYS A 75 -27.39 3.65 -9.51
CA LYS A 75 -26.88 4.12 -8.21
C LYS A 75 -25.84 3.18 -7.56
N HIS A 76 -25.53 2.04 -8.17
CA HIS A 76 -24.64 1.02 -7.62
C HIS A 76 -23.23 1.17 -8.18
N GLN A 77 -22.24 1.16 -7.31
CA GLN A 77 -20.82 1.17 -7.63
C GLN A 77 -20.12 0.06 -6.85
N TRP A 78 -19.19 -0.64 -7.48
CA TRP A 78 -18.40 -1.68 -6.81
C TRP A 78 -16.97 -1.64 -7.34
N ASP A 79 -16.08 -1.14 -6.51
CA ASP A 79 -14.68 -0.94 -6.82
C ASP A 79 -13.85 -2.05 -6.17
N ASN A 80 -13.16 -2.83 -7.01
CA ASN A 80 -12.25 -3.88 -6.55
C ASN A 80 -10.85 -3.59 -7.04
N THR A 81 -9.86 -3.71 -6.17
CA THR A 81 -8.44 -3.59 -6.50
C THR A 81 -7.62 -4.68 -5.82
N ILE A 82 -6.59 -5.14 -6.51
CA ILE A 82 -5.59 -6.04 -5.99
C ILE A 82 -4.20 -5.48 -6.32
N ASN A 83 -3.32 -5.40 -5.32
CA ASN A 83 -1.95 -4.99 -5.48
C ASN A 83 -1.04 -6.05 -4.85
N ILE A 84 -0.03 -6.50 -5.59
CA ILE A 84 0.96 -7.48 -5.16
C ILE A 84 2.33 -6.94 -5.48
N ASN A 85 3.22 -6.89 -4.50
CA ASN A 85 4.62 -6.54 -4.67
C ASN A 85 5.47 -7.68 -4.13
N LEU A 86 6.47 -8.10 -4.89
CA LEU A 86 7.45 -9.09 -4.47
C LEU A 86 8.85 -8.60 -4.86
N GLY A 87 9.79 -8.70 -3.95
CA GLY A 87 11.16 -8.28 -4.19
C GLY A 87 12.17 -9.11 -3.42
N TYR A 88 13.26 -9.44 -4.10
CA TYR A 88 14.42 -10.10 -3.54
C TYR A 88 15.69 -9.35 -3.90
N ILE A 89 16.60 -9.29 -2.96
CA ILE A 89 17.96 -8.78 -3.13
C ILE A 89 18.96 -9.84 -2.68
N ASN A 90 20.00 -10.00 -3.44
CA ASN A 90 21.18 -10.79 -3.05
C ASN A 90 22.40 -9.90 -3.09
N ASN A 91 23.15 -9.81 -2.00
CA ASN A 91 24.37 -9.05 -1.92
C ASN A 91 25.46 -9.83 -1.15
N THR A 92 26.71 -9.38 -1.29
CA THR A 92 27.89 -10.08 -0.74
C THR A 92 27.81 -10.20 0.78
N SER A 93 27.37 -9.16 1.49
CA SER A 93 27.41 -9.13 2.96
C SER A 93 26.33 -9.96 3.65
N LEU A 94 25.11 -10.01 3.10
CA LEU A 94 23.94 -10.61 3.77
C LEU A 94 23.27 -11.72 2.95
N GLY A 95 23.78 -12.03 1.75
CA GLY A 95 23.21 -13.05 0.86
C GLY A 95 21.82 -12.68 0.33
N ALA A 96 21.06 -13.71 -0.04
CA ALA A 96 19.72 -13.56 -0.61
C ALA A 96 18.68 -13.31 0.48
N ARG A 97 17.88 -12.24 0.34
CA ARG A 97 16.81 -11.90 1.26
C ARG A 97 15.67 -11.16 0.58
N LYS A 98 14.53 -11.21 1.21
CA LYS A 98 13.34 -10.44 0.83
C LYS A 98 13.57 -8.96 1.11
N ASN A 99 13.26 -8.09 0.14
CA ASN A 99 13.29 -6.64 0.30
C ASN A 99 11.91 -5.98 0.09
N ASP A 100 10.98 -6.67 -0.56
CA ASP A 100 9.57 -6.29 -0.65
C ASP A 100 8.71 -7.56 -0.70
N ASP A 101 7.56 -7.52 -0.02
CA ASP A 101 6.58 -8.61 -0.05
C ASP A 101 5.29 -8.09 0.56
N ARG A 102 4.29 -7.88 -0.26
CA ARG A 102 2.99 -7.40 0.18
C ARG A 102 1.92 -7.76 -0.82
N PHE A 103 0.76 -8.12 -0.31
CA PHE A 103 -0.48 -8.05 -1.07
C PHE A 103 -1.52 -7.19 -0.34
N ASP A 104 -2.37 -6.51 -1.12
CA ASP A 104 -3.43 -5.65 -0.62
C ASP A 104 -4.63 -5.79 -1.56
N ILE A 105 -5.75 -6.28 -1.03
CA ILE A 105 -7.00 -6.47 -1.76
C ILE A 105 -8.04 -5.57 -1.12
N VAL A 106 -8.63 -4.70 -1.91
CA VAL A 106 -9.70 -3.80 -1.49
C VAL A 106 -10.94 -4.05 -2.34
N SER A 107 -12.07 -4.20 -1.68
CA SER A 107 -13.39 -4.28 -2.29
C SER A 107 -14.31 -3.26 -1.62
N LYS A 108 -14.80 -2.28 -2.36
CA LYS A 108 -15.70 -1.24 -1.86
C LYS A 108 -16.97 -1.20 -2.69
N TYR A 109 -18.08 -1.57 -2.05
CA TYR A 109 -19.41 -1.42 -2.63
C TYR A 109 -20.04 -0.12 -2.13
N GLY A 110 -20.66 0.65 -3.03
CA GLY A 110 -21.31 1.91 -2.74
C GLY A 110 -22.69 2.03 -3.39
N HIS A 111 -23.61 2.60 -2.64
CA HIS A 111 -24.92 3.02 -3.14
C HIS A 111 -25.01 4.57 -3.13
N GLU A 112 -25.29 5.14 -4.30
CA GLU A 112 -25.36 6.59 -4.49
C GLU A 112 -26.62 7.16 -3.80
N ILE A 113 -26.42 8.01 -2.78
CA ILE A 113 -27.47 8.78 -2.12
C ILE A 113 -27.78 10.02 -2.96
N ASN A 114 -26.71 10.72 -3.38
CA ASN A 114 -26.79 11.86 -4.30
C ASN A 114 -25.49 11.96 -5.11
N ALA A 115 -25.39 12.95 -6.00
CA ALA A 115 -24.25 13.11 -6.92
C ALA A 115 -22.85 13.19 -6.25
N LYS A 116 -22.79 13.48 -4.95
CA LYS A 116 -21.53 13.65 -4.21
C LYS A 116 -21.40 12.69 -3.02
N LEU A 117 -22.46 12.00 -2.64
CA LEU A 117 -22.49 11.20 -1.42
C LEU A 117 -22.96 9.78 -1.72
N ASN A 118 -22.19 8.79 -1.29
CA ASN A 118 -22.56 7.38 -1.33
C ASN A 118 -22.57 6.80 0.09
N PHE A 119 -23.46 5.87 0.37
CA PHE A 119 -23.28 4.92 1.45
C PHE A 119 -22.44 3.77 0.93
N SER A 120 -21.34 3.46 1.61
CA SER A 120 -20.38 2.47 1.10
C SER A 120 -19.96 1.50 2.19
N THR A 121 -19.75 0.23 1.80
CA THR A 121 -19.11 -0.80 2.62
C THR A 121 -17.76 -1.13 2.00
N LEU A 122 -16.72 -1.10 2.82
CA LEU A 122 -15.35 -1.38 2.43
C LEU A 122 -14.86 -2.64 3.14
N PHE A 123 -14.33 -3.57 2.36
CA PHE A 123 -13.56 -4.72 2.81
C PHE A 123 -12.13 -4.58 2.33
N ASN A 124 -11.16 -4.79 3.21
CA ASN A 124 -9.75 -4.80 2.86
C ASN A 124 -9.07 -5.98 3.56
N ILE A 125 -8.23 -6.67 2.81
CA ILE A 125 -7.30 -7.66 3.35
C ILE A 125 -5.89 -7.33 2.86
N ARG A 126 -4.92 -7.32 3.79
CA ARG A 126 -3.52 -7.01 3.52
C ARG A 126 -2.62 -7.92 4.33
N SER A 127 -1.58 -8.45 3.70
CA SER A 127 -0.52 -9.23 4.35
C SER A 127 0.69 -9.37 3.42
N GLN A 128 1.56 -10.31 3.72
CA GLN A 128 2.68 -10.78 2.91
C GLN A 128 2.59 -12.30 2.65
N PHE A 129 3.39 -12.81 1.71
CA PHE A 129 3.38 -14.22 1.32
C PHE A 129 4.47 -15.04 2.02
N PHE A 130 5.66 -14.48 2.23
CA PHE A 130 6.87 -15.21 2.64
C PHE A 130 7.40 -14.70 3.97
N ASP A 131 8.23 -15.50 4.61
CA ASP A 131 8.94 -15.11 5.82
C ASP A 131 9.88 -13.93 5.56
N GLY A 132 9.88 -12.99 6.49
CA GLY A 132 10.76 -11.84 6.50
C GLY A 132 11.62 -11.85 7.74
N TYR A 133 12.89 -11.49 7.58
CA TYR A 133 13.87 -11.50 8.65
C TYR A 133 14.55 -10.15 8.81
N ASN A 134 14.80 -9.77 10.06
CA ASN A 134 15.73 -8.71 10.41
C ASN A 134 17.11 -9.32 10.64
N PHE A 135 18.15 -8.59 10.29
CA PHE A 135 19.55 -9.00 10.43
C PHE A 135 20.25 -8.07 11.43
N PRO A 136 20.18 -8.35 12.76
CA PRO A 136 20.87 -7.55 13.77
C PRO A 136 22.40 -7.57 13.59
N THR A 137 22.93 -8.67 13.08
CA THR A 137 24.32 -8.85 12.64
C THR A 137 24.34 -9.56 11.30
N ALA A 138 25.49 -9.62 10.63
CA ALA A 138 25.65 -10.35 9.36
C ALA A 138 25.35 -11.86 9.47
N THR A 139 25.47 -12.43 10.66
CA THR A 139 25.31 -13.88 10.91
C THR A 139 24.02 -14.23 11.67
N THR A 140 23.31 -13.23 12.20
CA THR A 140 22.09 -13.45 13.01
C THR A 140 20.88 -12.98 12.25
N GLN A 141 19.91 -13.87 12.05
CA GLN A 141 18.62 -13.53 11.50
C GLN A 141 17.52 -13.75 12.54
N VAL A 142 16.59 -12.80 12.62
CA VAL A 142 15.43 -12.86 13.52
C VAL A 142 14.17 -12.75 12.69
N LEU A 143 13.28 -13.74 12.81
CA LEU A 143 11.98 -13.73 12.12
C LEU A 143 11.20 -12.48 12.53
N ASN A 144 10.77 -11.72 11.54
CA ASN A 144 10.02 -10.49 11.75
C ASN A 144 8.60 -10.56 11.18
N SER A 145 8.37 -11.34 10.13
CA SER A 145 7.06 -11.49 9.50
C SER A 145 6.94 -12.84 8.79
N SER A 146 5.70 -13.28 8.58
CA SER A 146 5.36 -14.52 7.87
C SER A 146 4.00 -14.36 7.18
N PHE A 147 3.53 -15.37 6.43
CA PHE A 147 2.19 -15.33 5.83
C PHE A 147 1.12 -15.11 6.89
N MET A 148 0.28 -14.07 6.71
CA MET A 148 -0.71 -13.63 7.69
C MET A 148 -0.13 -13.38 9.10
N ALA A 149 1.12 -12.92 9.17
CA ALA A 149 1.79 -12.51 10.40
C ALA A 149 2.76 -11.33 10.13
N PRO A 150 2.24 -10.06 10.03
CA PRO A 150 0.86 -9.67 10.27
C PRO A 150 -0.06 -9.86 9.06
N GLY A 151 -1.30 -10.26 9.31
CA GLY A 151 -2.42 -10.11 8.42
C GLY A 151 -3.38 -9.05 8.97
N TYR A 152 -3.94 -8.22 8.10
CA TYR A 152 -4.95 -7.22 8.48
C TYR A 152 -6.20 -7.44 7.65
N ILE A 153 -7.33 -7.61 8.33
CA ILE A 153 -8.64 -7.65 7.71
C ILE A 153 -9.44 -6.47 8.27
N LEU A 154 -10.05 -5.69 7.40
CA LEU A 154 -10.84 -4.53 7.77
C LEU A 154 -12.19 -4.58 7.06
N LEU A 155 -13.25 -4.38 7.82
CA LEU A 155 -14.62 -4.30 7.33
C LEU A 155 -15.31 -3.12 7.98
N GLY A 156 -15.76 -2.16 7.16
CA GLY A 156 -16.43 -0.96 7.66
C GLY A 156 -17.49 -0.45 6.69
N SER A 157 -18.56 0.08 7.25
CA SER A 157 -19.63 0.72 6.48
C SER A 157 -19.76 2.18 6.90
N GLY A 158 -19.96 3.07 5.91
CA GLY A 158 -20.00 4.49 6.18
C GLY A 158 -20.32 5.33 4.95
N LEU A 159 -19.95 6.59 5.00
CA LEU A 159 -20.22 7.57 3.97
C LEU A 159 -18.96 7.81 3.12
N ASP A 160 -19.12 7.81 1.82
CA ASP A 160 -18.08 8.15 0.85
C ASP A 160 -18.46 9.45 0.15
N TYR A 161 -17.86 10.55 0.59
CA TYR A 161 -18.12 11.89 0.10
C TYR A 161 -17.12 12.26 -1.00
N LYS A 162 -17.63 12.58 -2.17
CA LYS A 162 -16.86 12.94 -3.39
C LYS A 162 -17.26 14.34 -3.84
N PRO A 163 -16.77 15.41 -3.16
CA PRO A 163 -17.15 16.80 -3.49
C PRO A 163 -16.77 17.20 -4.90
N VAL A 164 -15.61 16.68 -5.36
CA VAL A 164 -15.07 16.88 -6.70
C VAL A 164 -14.51 15.55 -7.25
N LYS A 165 -14.26 15.47 -8.55
CA LYS A 165 -13.84 14.23 -9.24
C LYS A 165 -12.52 13.63 -8.73
N ASN A 166 -11.67 14.45 -8.15
CA ASN A 166 -10.31 14.09 -7.73
C ASN A 166 -10.15 13.95 -6.20
N LEU A 167 -11.21 14.06 -5.42
CA LEU A 167 -11.20 13.91 -3.97
C LEU A 167 -12.30 12.94 -3.54
N SER A 168 -11.94 11.93 -2.73
CA SER A 168 -12.86 11.01 -2.08
C SER A 168 -12.50 10.96 -0.59
N ILE A 169 -13.49 11.16 0.25
CA ILE A 169 -13.39 11.10 1.71
C ILE A 169 -14.38 10.03 2.17
N PHE A 170 -13.85 8.88 2.58
CA PHE A 170 -14.64 7.81 3.17
C PHE A 170 -14.50 7.88 4.68
N PHE A 171 -15.63 7.84 5.38
CA PHE A 171 -15.68 7.80 6.84
C PHE A 171 -16.62 6.69 7.28
N SER A 172 -16.10 5.77 8.07
CA SER A 172 -16.84 4.68 8.71
C SER A 172 -16.73 4.83 10.23
N PRO A 173 -17.83 5.18 10.92
CA PRO A 173 -17.82 5.32 12.37
C PRO A 173 -17.73 3.98 13.09
N LEU A 174 -18.04 2.88 12.40
CA LEU A 174 -17.98 1.53 12.95
C LEU A 174 -17.28 0.61 11.97
N THR A 175 -16.01 0.34 12.25
CA THR A 175 -15.12 -0.49 11.45
C THR A 175 -14.51 -1.57 12.31
N ALA A 176 -14.75 -2.82 11.94
CA ALA A 176 -14.08 -3.98 12.51
C ALA A 176 -12.71 -4.16 11.84
N ARG A 177 -11.67 -4.35 12.64
CA ARG A 177 -10.30 -4.66 12.18
C ARG A 177 -9.81 -5.89 12.93
N TRP A 178 -9.30 -6.87 12.21
CA TRP A 178 -8.61 -8.03 12.76
C TRP A 178 -7.14 -7.94 12.40
N VAL A 179 -6.29 -8.00 13.42
CA VAL A 179 -4.85 -8.23 13.27
C VAL A 179 -4.61 -9.71 13.47
N ILE A 180 -4.02 -10.38 12.50
CA ILE A 180 -3.77 -11.82 12.51
C ILE A 180 -2.26 -12.04 12.58
N VAL A 181 -1.81 -12.92 13.46
CA VAL A 181 -0.42 -13.36 13.62
C VAL A 181 -0.36 -14.87 13.52
N ASN A 182 -0.46 -15.38 12.30
CA ASN A 182 -0.51 -16.81 12.01
C ASN A 182 0.89 -17.47 12.03
N ASN A 183 1.69 -17.14 13.05
CA ASN A 183 3.01 -17.73 13.28
C ASN A 183 3.24 -17.85 14.78
N ASP A 184 3.60 -19.05 15.24
CA ASP A 184 3.71 -19.35 16.68
C ASP A 184 4.86 -18.57 17.36
N SER A 185 5.98 -18.37 16.67
CA SER A 185 7.11 -17.63 17.23
C SER A 185 6.79 -16.15 17.42
N LEU A 186 6.13 -15.54 16.45
CA LEU A 186 5.70 -14.15 16.51
C LEU A 186 4.55 -13.95 17.50
N SER A 187 3.61 -14.91 17.55
CA SER A 187 2.51 -14.90 18.52
C SER A 187 3.01 -14.99 19.96
N LYS A 188 3.96 -15.88 20.25
CA LYS A 188 4.54 -16.04 21.60
C LYS A 188 5.12 -14.76 22.18
N VAL A 189 5.70 -13.90 21.35
CA VAL A 189 6.28 -12.62 21.77
C VAL A 189 5.28 -11.44 21.69
N GLY A 190 4.02 -11.70 21.35
CA GLY A 190 3.01 -10.64 21.21
C GLY A 190 3.27 -9.67 20.06
N ALA A 191 3.89 -10.15 18.98
CA ALA A 191 4.17 -9.31 17.82
C ALA A 191 2.89 -8.66 17.28
N TYR A 192 3.00 -7.44 16.73
CA TYR A 192 1.89 -6.68 16.13
C TYR A 192 0.71 -6.39 17.06
N GLY A 193 0.94 -6.39 18.39
CA GLY A 193 -0.03 -6.00 19.39
C GLY A 193 -0.98 -7.11 19.85
N VAL A 194 -0.82 -8.33 19.37
CA VAL A 194 -1.60 -9.48 19.93
C VAL A 194 -1.11 -9.81 21.34
N THR A 195 -2.00 -10.33 22.16
CA THR A 195 -1.59 -10.89 23.46
C THR A 195 -0.61 -12.03 23.24
N PRO A 196 0.51 -12.12 23.99
CA PRO A 196 1.45 -13.23 23.88
C PRO A 196 0.78 -14.59 23.89
N GLY A 197 1.03 -15.39 22.84
CA GLY A 197 0.38 -16.68 22.61
C GLY A 197 -0.95 -16.62 21.84
N SER A 198 -1.54 -15.45 21.66
CA SER A 198 -2.74 -15.26 20.83
C SER A 198 -2.37 -15.08 19.36
N LYS A 199 -3.18 -15.64 18.46
CA LYS A 199 -3.00 -15.51 17.00
C LYS A 199 -3.82 -14.41 16.36
N SER A 200 -4.63 -13.69 17.13
CA SER A 200 -5.43 -12.59 16.62
C SER A 200 -5.74 -11.54 17.66
N LEU A 201 -5.94 -10.32 17.19
CA LEU A 201 -6.45 -9.20 17.96
C LEU A 201 -7.64 -8.61 17.19
N PHE A 202 -8.78 -8.54 17.84
CA PHE A 202 -9.96 -7.86 17.31
C PHE A 202 -10.00 -6.43 17.82
N GLN A 203 -10.29 -5.51 16.92
CA GLN A 203 -10.42 -4.09 17.18
C GLN A 203 -11.71 -3.59 16.56
N LEU A 204 -12.37 -2.65 17.20
CA LEU A 204 -13.58 -2.00 16.72
C LEU A 204 -13.40 -0.49 16.86
N GLY A 205 -13.57 0.26 15.78
CA GLY A 205 -13.25 1.67 15.84
C GLY A 205 -13.77 2.50 14.68
N ALA A 206 -13.30 3.73 14.61
CA ALA A 206 -13.54 4.62 13.49
C ALA A 206 -12.43 4.49 12.44
N PHE A 207 -12.81 4.55 11.17
CA PHE A 207 -11.89 4.58 10.05
C PHE A 207 -12.22 5.73 9.11
N ALA A 208 -11.20 6.48 8.72
CA ALA A 208 -11.31 7.49 7.68
C ALA A 208 -10.25 7.27 6.61
N SER A 209 -10.63 7.43 5.35
CA SER A 209 -9.70 7.35 4.21
C SER A 209 -9.92 8.52 3.28
N ILE A 210 -8.88 9.33 3.09
CA ILE A 210 -8.88 10.48 2.19
C ILE A 210 -7.99 10.13 1.01
N ASN A 211 -8.55 10.19 -0.19
CA ASN A 211 -7.83 9.95 -1.44
C ASN A 211 -7.93 11.22 -2.28
N TYR A 212 -6.78 11.78 -2.63
CA TYR A 212 -6.69 12.97 -3.45
C TYR A 212 -5.76 12.76 -4.63
N LYS A 213 -6.17 13.28 -5.79
CA LYS A 213 -5.39 13.26 -7.01
C LYS A 213 -5.35 14.65 -7.64
N ALA A 214 -4.17 15.09 -8.08
CA ALA A 214 -4.02 16.33 -8.82
C ALA A 214 -3.13 16.12 -10.04
N ASN A 215 -3.55 16.66 -11.20
CA ASN A 215 -2.63 16.95 -12.27
C ASN A 215 -2.24 18.42 -12.10
N ILE A 216 -1.05 18.67 -11.53
CA ILE A 216 -0.55 20.01 -11.23
C ILE A 216 -0.32 20.74 -12.55
N ASN A 217 0.22 20.03 -13.54
CA ASN A 217 0.34 20.49 -14.93
C ASN A 217 0.37 19.29 -15.89
N LYS A 218 0.71 19.52 -17.19
CA LYS A 218 0.77 18.47 -18.23
C LYS A 218 1.77 17.33 -17.90
N ASN A 219 2.80 17.67 -17.14
CA ASN A 219 3.91 16.76 -16.84
C ASN A 219 3.95 16.30 -15.39
N VAL A 220 3.29 16.99 -14.46
CA VAL A 220 3.38 16.72 -13.02
C VAL A 220 2.02 16.25 -12.50
N SER A 221 2.01 15.08 -11.89
CA SER A 221 0.84 14.53 -11.19
C SER A 221 1.18 14.21 -9.73
N TYR A 222 0.19 14.36 -8.88
CA TYR A 222 0.25 14.02 -7.46
C TYR A 222 -0.89 13.09 -7.08
N ILE A 223 -0.59 12.13 -6.22
CA ILE A 223 -1.56 11.21 -5.63
C ILE A 223 -1.23 11.11 -4.15
N GLY A 224 -2.23 11.40 -3.33
CA GLY A 224 -2.15 11.27 -1.88
C GLY A 224 -3.25 10.38 -1.36
N LYS A 225 -2.91 9.51 -0.42
CA LYS A 225 -3.85 8.71 0.37
C LYS A 225 -3.49 8.86 1.84
N LEU A 226 -4.49 9.13 2.66
CA LEU A 226 -4.36 9.16 4.11
C LEU A 226 -5.44 8.26 4.70
N ASP A 227 -5.02 7.21 5.41
CA ASP A 227 -5.88 6.33 6.19
C ASP A 227 -5.65 6.60 7.67
N LEU A 228 -6.72 6.78 8.43
CA LEU A 228 -6.75 7.00 9.87
C LEU A 228 -7.62 5.93 10.52
N TYR A 229 -7.16 5.33 11.61
CA TYR A 229 -7.92 4.37 12.39
C TYR A 229 -7.78 4.66 13.88
N SER A 230 -8.91 4.71 14.59
CA SER A 230 -8.96 4.86 16.05
C SER A 230 -9.71 3.66 16.63
N ASP A 231 -9.07 2.93 17.56
CA ASP A 231 -9.63 1.76 18.22
C ASP A 231 -10.46 2.18 19.44
N TYR A 232 -11.75 1.95 19.43
CA TYR A 232 -12.64 2.28 20.55
C TYR A 232 -12.44 1.38 21.77
N LEU A 233 -11.90 0.17 21.55
CA LEU A 233 -11.72 -0.82 22.61
C LEU A 233 -10.40 -0.63 23.37
N MET A 234 -9.40 0.02 22.72
CA MET A 234 -8.07 0.23 23.29
C MET A 234 -7.52 1.60 22.91
N ASN A 235 -7.48 2.52 23.91
CA ASN A 235 -6.86 3.83 23.75
C ASN A 235 -7.34 4.61 22.51
N PRO A 236 -8.62 5.01 22.43
CA PRO A 236 -9.19 5.62 21.22
C PRO A 236 -8.51 6.97 20.83
N GLN A 237 -7.76 7.59 21.74
CA GLN A 237 -6.92 8.75 21.45
C GLN A 237 -5.68 8.43 20.61
N ASN A 238 -5.26 7.16 20.54
CA ASN A 238 -4.14 6.71 19.72
C ASN A 238 -4.61 6.41 18.31
N VAL A 239 -4.46 7.38 17.42
CA VAL A 239 -4.88 7.23 16.02
C VAL A 239 -3.74 6.63 15.21
N ALA A 240 -3.97 5.44 14.63
CA ALA A 240 -3.06 4.87 13.65
C ALA A 240 -3.16 5.66 12.33
N ILE A 241 -2.01 5.98 11.75
CA ILE A 241 -1.88 6.80 10.54
C ILE A 241 -1.14 5.99 9.48
N ASN A 242 -1.69 5.94 8.28
CA ASN A 242 -1.01 5.43 7.09
C ASN A 242 -1.20 6.45 5.96
N MET A 243 -0.13 7.14 5.61
CA MET A 243 -0.13 8.18 4.59
C MET A 243 0.82 7.79 3.46
N ASN A 244 0.31 7.78 2.25
CA ASN A 244 1.06 7.48 1.04
C ASN A 244 0.98 8.69 0.11
N ASN A 245 2.12 9.18 -0.33
CA ASN A 245 2.22 10.29 -1.27
C ASN A 245 3.07 9.86 -2.46
N LEU A 246 2.64 10.22 -3.64
CA LEU A 246 3.35 9.97 -4.88
C LEU A 246 3.30 11.18 -5.78
N PHE A 247 4.46 11.72 -6.11
CA PHE A 247 4.66 12.70 -7.17
C PHE A 247 5.27 12.00 -8.38
N ALA A 248 4.72 12.27 -9.56
CA ALA A 248 5.27 11.76 -10.81
C ALA A 248 5.48 12.93 -11.77
N VAL A 249 6.70 13.04 -12.29
CA VAL A 249 7.12 14.06 -13.25
C VAL A 249 7.46 13.36 -14.57
N LYS A 250 6.67 13.62 -15.60
CA LYS A 250 6.92 13.13 -16.97
C LYS A 250 8.00 13.99 -17.61
N ILE A 251 9.15 13.40 -17.92
CA ILE A 251 10.26 14.08 -18.60
C ILE A 251 10.10 13.94 -20.12
N SER A 252 9.73 12.75 -20.60
CA SER A 252 9.45 12.47 -22.00
C SER A 252 8.30 11.47 -22.15
N ASN A 253 8.01 11.00 -23.38
CA ASN A 253 7.01 9.96 -23.57
C ASN A 253 7.40 8.60 -23.00
N VAL A 254 8.68 8.39 -22.72
CA VAL A 254 9.25 7.14 -22.21
C VAL A 254 9.99 7.29 -20.88
N LEU A 255 10.30 8.53 -20.44
CA LEU A 255 11.06 8.80 -19.22
C LEU A 255 10.22 9.57 -18.21
N SER A 256 10.21 9.13 -16.98
CA SER A 256 9.60 9.84 -15.84
C SER A 256 10.47 9.75 -14.59
N VAL A 257 10.27 10.72 -13.69
CA VAL A 257 10.84 10.72 -12.34
C VAL A 257 9.70 10.66 -11.35
N THR A 258 9.83 9.81 -10.33
CA THR A 258 8.86 9.68 -9.26
C THR A 258 9.49 9.96 -7.90
N TYR A 259 8.70 10.54 -7.02
CA TYR A 259 9.02 10.67 -5.61
C TYR A 259 7.86 10.11 -4.80
N SER A 260 8.12 9.09 -3.99
CA SER A 260 7.15 8.54 -3.03
C SER A 260 7.58 8.84 -1.60
N LEU A 261 6.61 9.18 -0.76
CA LEU A 261 6.77 9.37 0.68
C LEU A 261 5.64 8.64 1.40
N ASP A 262 6.01 7.57 2.10
CA ASP A 262 5.09 6.80 2.94
C ASP A 262 5.40 7.10 4.41
N LEU A 263 4.36 7.41 5.18
CA LEU A 263 4.41 7.63 6.62
C LEU A 263 3.45 6.66 7.30
N ILE A 264 3.95 5.90 8.27
CA ILE A 264 3.16 4.95 9.04
C ILE A 264 3.40 5.19 10.52
N TYR A 265 2.31 5.35 11.28
CA TYR A 265 2.32 5.36 12.73
C TYR A 265 1.23 4.44 13.25
N ASP A 266 1.56 3.57 14.18
CA ASP A 266 0.60 2.77 14.94
C ASP A 266 1.20 2.56 16.35
N ASP A 267 0.49 2.96 17.39
CA ASP A 267 0.94 2.85 18.78
C ASP A 267 1.15 1.38 19.22
N ASN A 268 0.47 0.44 18.55
CA ASN A 268 0.62 -0.98 18.80
C ASN A 268 1.91 -1.58 18.17
N ILE A 269 2.57 -0.83 17.27
CA ILE A 269 3.87 -1.23 16.69
C ILE A 269 5.00 -0.66 17.53
N ARG A 270 5.33 -1.34 18.62
CA ARG A 270 6.34 -0.96 19.59
C ARG A 270 7.65 -1.70 19.33
N LEU A 271 8.34 -1.32 18.25
CA LEU A 271 9.60 -1.95 17.81
C LEU A 271 10.81 -1.02 17.91
N PHE A 272 10.62 0.20 18.42
CA PHE A 272 11.62 1.26 18.37
C PHE A 272 12.04 1.69 19.78
N GLY A 273 13.10 2.52 19.86
CA GLY A 273 13.69 2.95 21.11
C GLY A 273 14.77 1.99 21.61
N PRO A 274 15.51 2.39 22.67
CA PRO A 274 16.61 1.59 23.24
C PRO A 274 16.14 0.21 23.75
N THR A 275 14.95 0.15 24.31
CA THR A 275 14.31 -1.05 24.88
C THR A 275 13.40 -1.76 23.87
N LYS A 276 13.25 -1.23 22.64
CA LYS A 276 12.34 -1.74 21.58
C LYS A 276 10.89 -1.90 22.06
N ASP A 277 10.42 -0.94 22.83
CA ASP A 277 9.08 -0.91 23.42
C ASP A 277 8.30 0.39 23.11
N ALA A 278 8.85 1.25 22.27
CA ALA A 278 8.25 2.52 21.89
C ALA A 278 7.68 2.52 20.47
N PRO A 279 6.52 3.17 20.22
CA PRO A 279 6.06 3.45 18.87
C PRO A 279 6.85 4.62 18.27
N ARG A 280 7.03 4.61 16.95
CA ARG A 280 7.62 5.74 16.21
C ARG A 280 6.97 5.88 14.84
N MET A 281 6.99 7.11 14.33
CA MET A 281 6.67 7.36 12.94
C MET A 281 7.69 6.66 12.04
N GLN A 282 7.21 5.76 11.21
CA GLN A 282 8.01 5.09 10.20
C GLN A 282 7.92 5.88 8.91
N THR A 283 9.05 6.19 8.32
CA THR A 283 9.15 6.99 7.09
C THR A 283 9.89 6.20 6.03
N LYS A 284 9.29 6.11 4.84
CA LYS A 284 9.92 5.54 3.65
C LYS A 284 9.87 6.58 2.55
N SER A 285 11.03 7.04 2.11
CA SER A 285 11.17 8.05 1.06
C SER A 285 11.98 7.45 -0.09
N ILE A 286 11.42 7.51 -1.30
CA ILE A 286 12.06 6.93 -2.48
C ILE A 286 11.95 7.90 -3.66
N ILE A 287 13.10 8.16 -4.29
CA ILE A 287 13.18 8.82 -5.59
C ILE A 287 13.59 7.79 -6.62
N GLY A 288 12.89 7.76 -7.74
CA GLY A 288 13.17 6.87 -8.85
C GLY A 288 13.08 7.59 -10.19
N ALA A 289 13.92 7.16 -11.14
CA ALA A 289 13.81 7.53 -12.54
C ALA A 289 13.68 6.27 -13.38
N GLY A 290 12.79 6.24 -14.35
CA GLY A 290 12.55 5.04 -15.13
C GLY A 290 11.86 5.29 -16.45
N LEU A 291 11.72 4.21 -17.23
CA LEU A 291 11.08 4.22 -18.54
C LEU A 291 9.58 3.95 -18.37
N LEU A 292 8.76 4.83 -18.93
CA LEU A 292 7.31 4.70 -18.97
C LEU A 292 6.90 4.00 -20.26
N VAL A 293 6.50 2.74 -20.17
CA VAL A 293 5.90 2.01 -21.29
C VAL A 293 4.39 1.97 -21.11
N LYS A 294 3.66 2.57 -22.04
CA LYS A 294 2.20 2.51 -22.10
C LYS A 294 1.79 1.21 -22.77
N LEU A 295 1.09 0.32 -22.04
CA LEU A 295 0.44 -0.87 -22.58
C LEU A 295 -1.03 -0.58 -22.86
#